data_b8cd137d334ddbe3de35a593ec5c9bd1
#
_entry.id   b8cd137d334ddbe3de35a593ec5c9bd1
#
_cell.length_a   1.000
_cell.length_b   1.000
_cell.length_c   1.000
_cell.angle_alpha   90.00
_cell.angle_beta   90.00
_cell.angle_gamma   90.00
#
_symmetry.space_group_name_H-M   'P 1'
#
loop_
_entity.id
_entity.type
_entity.pdbx_description
1 polymer ?
#
loop_
_entity_poly.entity_id
_entity_poly.type
_entity_poly.pdbx_seq_one_letter_code
_entity_poly.pdbx_strand_id
1 'polypeptide(L)'
;GNADTNIISTPSLVTTDNEEASINVGQEVPFVTGSFTNAGQGAGNLNPFQTVQRESVGVQLTITPQINEGDSLLLDISQEISNIAQSVEGASDLITNQRIVETTVIVDDGQILVLGGLLEDVLRESEQKVPILGSIPVLGALFRSRATDKVKTNLLIFIRPKILRNASQISTETNQKYNVIKDILDKTNEQGINLMPDDSAFTLPPFEEANQPRTPLTLEEAGLEEQTENN
;
A
#
# COMPACT_ATOMS: atom_id res chain seq x y z
N GLY A 1 24.07 -13.76 1.47
CA GLY A 1 23.62 -12.47 1.96
C GLY A 1 22.28 -12.63 2.66
N ASN A 2 22.13 -12.05 3.84
CA ASN A 2 20.83 -11.97 4.50
C ASN A 2 20.14 -10.68 4.00
N ALA A 3 18.94 -10.81 3.46
CA ALA A 3 18.10 -9.69 3.14
C ALA A 3 16.89 -9.74 4.07
N ASP A 4 16.83 -8.80 5.01
CA ASP A 4 15.65 -8.60 5.86
C ASP A 4 14.80 -7.48 5.27
N THR A 5 13.53 -7.78 5.03
CA THR A 5 12.56 -6.80 4.57
C THR A 5 11.41 -6.76 5.57
N ASN A 6 11.18 -5.59 6.16
CA ASN A 6 10.04 -5.35 7.04
C ASN A 6 9.11 -4.32 6.39
N ILE A 7 7.86 -4.71 6.18
CA ILE A 7 6.84 -3.84 5.59
C ILE A 7 5.72 -3.69 6.62
N ILE A 8 5.43 -2.46 6.98
CA ILE A 8 4.32 -2.11 7.89
C ILE A 8 3.38 -1.18 7.12
N SER A 9 2.11 -1.56 7.03
CA SER A 9 1.06 -0.76 6.43
C SER A 9 -0.06 -0.56 7.45
N THR A 10 -0.42 0.69 7.71
CA THR A 10 -1.43 1.05 8.71
C THR A 10 -2.53 1.90 8.10
N PRO A 11 -3.42 1.32 7.27
CA PRO A 11 -4.58 2.06 6.77
C PRO A 11 -5.48 2.44 7.96
N SER A 12 -6.05 3.63 7.92
CA SER A 12 -6.98 4.09 8.94
C SER A 12 -8.08 4.92 8.31
N LEU A 13 -9.31 4.69 8.74
CA LEU A 13 -10.46 5.44 8.29
C LEU A 13 -11.44 5.68 9.45
N VAL A 14 -12.34 6.62 9.27
CA VAL A 14 -13.39 6.95 10.23
C VAL A 14 -14.73 6.80 9.54
N THR A 15 -15.69 6.15 10.19
CA THR A 15 -17.04 5.95 9.69
C THR A 15 -18.05 6.10 10.82
N THR A 16 -19.33 6.20 10.48
CA THR A 16 -20.44 6.19 11.42
C THR A 16 -20.92 4.77 11.70
N ASP A 17 -21.73 4.60 12.75
CA ASP A 17 -22.32 3.31 13.11
C ASP A 17 -23.21 2.78 11.98
N ASN A 18 -23.12 1.48 11.68
CA ASN A 18 -23.84 0.78 10.62
C ASN A 18 -23.62 1.35 9.19
N GLU A 19 -22.53 2.08 8.94
CA GLU A 19 -22.21 2.61 7.60
C GLU A 19 -20.92 1.99 7.08
N GLU A 20 -20.99 1.48 5.84
CA GLU A 20 -19.84 0.95 5.17
C GLU A 20 -18.87 2.08 4.76
N ALA A 21 -17.61 1.91 5.06
CA ALA A 21 -16.57 2.81 4.60
C ALA A 21 -15.43 2.04 3.97
N SER A 22 -14.83 2.61 2.94
CA SER A 22 -13.70 2.01 2.24
C SER A 22 -12.58 3.03 2.01
N ILE A 23 -11.36 2.54 2.08
CA ILE A 23 -10.15 3.26 1.69
C ILE A 23 -9.36 2.39 0.72
N ASN A 24 -8.94 2.97 -0.41
CA ASN A 24 -8.10 2.32 -1.40
C ASN A 24 -6.87 3.21 -1.65
N VAL A 25 -5.69 2.70 -1.34
CA VAL A 25 -4.41 3.39 -1.52
C VAL A 25 -3.51 2.50 -2.36
N GLY A 26 -3.29 2.88 -3.61
CA GLY A 26 -2.52 2.07 -4.53
C GLY A 26 -2.27 2.78 -5.86
N GLN A 27 -1.86 2.01 -6.83
CA GLN A 27 -1.65 2.44 -8.22
C GLN A 27 -2.43 1.54 -9.18
N GLU A 28 -2.90 2.10 -10.28
CA GLU A 28 -3.51 1.32 -11.34
C GLU A 28 -2.44 0.75 -12.26
N VAL A 29 -2.47 -0.55 -12.45
CA VAL A 29 -1.52 -1.29 -13.26
C VAL A 29 -2.23 -1.83 -14.51
N PRO A 30 -1.67 -1.58 -15.71
CA PRO A 30 -2.26 -2.10 -16.93
C PRO A 30 -1.90 -3.57 -17.14
N PHE A 31 -2.91 -4.41 -17.34
CA PHE A 31 -2.80 -5.81 -17.75
C PHE A 31 -3.24 -5.98 -19.19
N VAL A 32 -2.43 -6.64 -20.00
CA VAL A 32 -2.79 -6.94 -21.40
C VAL A 32 -3.67 -8.20 -21.42
N THR A 33 -4.96 -8.04 -21.66
CA THR A 33 -5.93 -9.14 -21.66
C THR A 33 -6.11 -9.81 -23.03
N GLY A 34 -5.64 -9.20 -24.10
CA GLY A 34 -5.70 -9.77 -25.44
C GLY A 34 -4.87 -9.01 -26.45
N SER A 35 -4.26 -9.74 -27.37
CA SER A 35 -3.63 -9.18 -28.54
C SER A 35 -4.19 -9.90 -29.78
N PHE A 36 -4.82 -9.17 -30.68
CA PHE A 36 -5.29 -9.72 -31.94
C PHE A 36 -4.41 -9.19 -33.08
N THR A 37 -3.75 -10.10 -33.77
CA THR A 37 -3.11 -9.83 -35.06
C THR A 37 -4.07 -10.29 -36.13
N ASN A 38 -4.64 -9.37 -36.91
CA ASN A 38 -5.45 -9.70 -38.07
C ASN A 38 -4.52 -10.15 -39.20
N ALA A 39 -4.32 -11.46 -39.35
CA ALA A 39 -3.65 -12.06 -40.50
C ALA A 39 -4.63 -12.22 -41.67
N GLY A 40 -5.23 -11.09 -42.13
CA GLY A 40 -6.00 -11.05 -43.36
C GLY A 40 -5.09 -10.97 -44.58
N GLN A 41 -5.36 -11.81 -45.59
CA GLN A 41 -4.66 -11.85 -46.86
C GLN A 41 -4.66 -10.46 -47.55
N GLY A 42 -3.52 -9.77 -47.43
CA GLY A 42 -3.26 -8.50 -48.11
C GLY A 42 -2.08 -7.78 -47.48
N ALA A 43 -1.00 -7.61 -48.22
CA ALA A 43 0.18 -6.87 -47.83
C ALA A 43 -0.19 -5.41 -47.52
N GLY A 44 -0.42 -5.08 -46.26
CA GLY A 44 -0.67 -3.71 -45.84
C GLY A 44 -1.12 -3.61 -44.40
N ASN A 45 -0.25 -3.12 -43.56
CA ASN A 45 -0.48 -2.61 -42.21
C ASN A 45 -1.08 -3.61 -41.19
N LEU A 46 -0.20 -4.39 -40.56
CA LEU A 46 -0.50 -5.10 -39.33
C LEU A 46 -0.71 -4.05 -38.24
N ASN A 47 -1.94 -3.78 -37.88
CA ASN A 47 -2.25 -2.96 -36.72
C ASN A 47 -2.65 -3.91 -35.56
N PRO A 48 -1.75 -4.24 -34.66
CA PRO A 48 -2.09 -5.10 -33.53
C PRO A 48 -2.94 -4.30 -32.53
N PHE A 49 -4.16 -4.74 -32.31
CA PHE A 49 -4.99 -4.22 -31.22
C PHE A 49 -4.65 -4.96 -29.93
N GLN A 50 -4.24 -4.22 -28.92
CA GLN A 50 -4.10 -4.72 -27.56
C GLN A 50 -5.25 -4.21 -26.71
N THR A 51 -5.91 -5.14 -26.01
CA THR A 51 -6.89 -4.79 -24.98
C THR A 51 -6.16 -4.74 -23.65
N VAL A 52 -6.26 -3.60 -22.98
CA VAL A 52 -5.62 -3.35 -21.67
C VAL A 52 -6.72 -3.16 -20.65
N GLN A 53 -6.68 -3.97 -19.59
CA GLN A 53 -7.46 -3.80 -18.38
C GLN A 53 -6.56 -3.19 -17.30
N ARG A 54 -7.09 -2.25 -16.51
CA ARG A 54 -6.38 -1.68 -15.37
C ARG A 54 -6.94 -2.27 -14.10
N GLU A 55 -6.05 -2.69 -13.21
CA GLU A 55 -6.40 -3.17 -11.87
C GLU A 55 -5.66 -2.35 -10.83
N SER A 56 -6.33 -2.07 -9.71
CA SER A 56 -5.72 -1.38 -8.58
C SER A 56 -4.82 -2.34 -7.80
N VAL A 57 -3.57 -1.94 -7.62
CA VAL A 57 -2.58 -2.68 -6.83
C VAL A 57 -2.16 -1.80 -5.65
N GLY A 58 -2.37 -2.30 -4.43
CA GLY A 58 -2.08 -1.54 -3.22
C GLY A 58 -2.78 -2.11 -2.00
N VAL A 59 -3.24 -1.25 -1.11
CA VAL A 59 -3.95 -1.58 0.12
C VAL A 59 -5.39 -1.10 0.01
N GLN A 60 -6.33 -2.01 0.12
CA GLN A 60 -7.75 -1.73 0.18
C GLN A 60 -8.31 -2.25 1.50
N LEU A 61 -9.08 -1.43 2.18
CA LEU A 61 -9.78 -1.78 3.41
C LEU A 61 -11.24 -1.31 3.29
N THR A 62 -12.15 -2.24 3.48
CA THR A 62 -13.59 -1.96 3.62
C THR A 62 -14.04 -2.45 4.98
N ILE A 63 -14.79 -1.63 5.70
CA ILE A 63 -15.23 -1.94 7.05
C ILE A 63 -16.65 -1.42 7.27
N THR A 64 -17.46 -2.27 7.91
CA THR A 64 -18.81 -1.90 8.39
C THR A 64 -18.86 -2.16 9.89
N PRO A 65 -18.83 -1.12 10.74
CA PRO A 65 -18.95 -1.29 12.19
C PRO A 65 -20.40 -1.28 12.63
N GLN A 66 -20.68 -2.05 13.65
CA GLN A 66 -21.93 -2.00 14.41
C GLN A 66 -21.60 -1.92 15.90
N ILE A 67 -22.06 -0.87 16.56
CA ILE A 67 -21.82 -0.66 17.99
C ILE A 67 -22.92 -1.39 18.78
N ASN A 68 -22.50 -2.30 19.65
CA ASN A 68 -23.39 -3.03 20.54
C ASN A 68 -23.50 -2.36 21.91
N GLU A 69 -24.47 -2.79 22.72
CA GLU A 69 -24.54 -2.40 24.12
C GLU A 69 -23.29 -2.90 24.85
N GLY A 70 -22.66 -2.04 25.68
CA GLY A 70 -21.47 -2.37 26.46
C GLY A 70 -20.14 -2.08 25.80
N ASP A 71 -20.07 -1.15 24.84
CA ASP A 71 -18.85 -0.64 24.20
C ASP A 71 -18.08 -1.66 23.33
N SER A 72 -18.72 -2.78 22.98
CA SER A 72 -18.18 -3.72 21.99
C SER A 72 -18.68 -3.37 20.58
N LEU A 73 -17.81 -3.61 19.59
CA LEU A 73 -18.10 -3.39 18.18
C LEU A 73 -18.13 -4.73 17.46
N LEU A 74 -19.18 -4.95 16.68
CA LEU A 74 -19.19 -5.97 15.63
C LEU A 74 -18.62 -5.31 14.38
N LEU A 75 -17.55 -5.85 13.85
CA LEU A 75 -16.86 -5.34 12.68
C LEU A 75 -16.93 -6.35 11.55
N ASP A 76 -17.51 -5.96 10.44
CA ASP A 76 -17.38 -6.69 9.19
C ASP A 76 -16.24 -6.06 8.39
N ILE A 77 -15.21 -6.84 8.09
CA ILE A 77 -13.93 -6.37 7.57
C ILE A 77 -13.59 -7.14 6.31
N SER A 78 -13.30 -6.41 5.24
CA SER A 78 -12.67 -6.93 4.05
C SER A 78 -11.39 -6.12 3.77
N GLN A 79 -10.25 -6.79 3.86
CA GLN A 79 -8.95 -6.19 3.62
C GLN A 79 -8.22 -6.94 2.51
N GLU A 80 -7.76 -6.18 1.53
CA GLU A 80 -6.93 -6.66 0.44
C GLU A 80 -5.60 -5.91 0.41
N ILE A 81 -4.51 -6.65 0.30
CA ILE A 81 -3.17 -6.10 0.09
C ILE A 81 -2.61 -6.78 -1.15
N SER A 82 -2.33 -5.99 -2.18
CA SER A 82 -1.72 -6.46 -3.41
C SER A 82 -0.43 -5.70 -3.70
N ASN A 83 0.54 -6.38 -4.26
CA ASN A 83 1.79 -5.79 -4.71
C ASN A 83 2.28 -6.47 -5.99
N ILE A 84 2.99 -5.72 -6.81
CA ILE A 84 3.60 -6.24 -8.03
C ILE A 84 4.84 -7.04 -7.64
N ALA A 85 4.90 -8.30 -8.07
CA ALA A 85 6.11 -9.09 -7.96
C ALA A 85 7.15 -8.59 -8.97
N GLN A 86 8.44 -8.79 -8.65
CA GLN A 86 9.48 -8.51 -9.64
C GLN A 86 9.25 -9.35 -10.88
N SER A 87 9.26 -8.71 -12.06
CA SER A 87 9.09 -9.40 -13.33
C SER A 87 10.20 -10.44 -13.52
N VAL A 88 9.79 -11.65 -13.83
CA VAL A 88 10.73 -12.69 -14.26
C VAL A 88 11.11 -12.38 -15.70
N GLU A 89 12.44 -12.39 -16.02
CA GLU A 89 12.90 -12.22 -17.40
C GLU A 89 12.17 -13.20 -18.35
N GLY A 90 11.46 -12.65 -19.32
CA GLY A 90 10.70 -13.44 -20.30
C GLY A 90 9.19 -13.58 -20.00
N ALA A 91 8.68 -13.08 -18.90
CA ALA A 91 7.26 -13.01 -18.67
C ALA A 91 6.64 -11.83 -19.45
N SER A 92 5.69 -12.12 -20.33
CA SER A 92 4.94 -11.10 -21.07
C SER A 92 3.86 -10.42 -20.22
N ASP A 93 3.69 -10.86 -18.97
CA ASP A 93 2.62 -10.41 -18.08
C ASP A 93 3.19 -10.07 -16.68
N LEU A 94 2.50 -9.14 -16.01
CA LEU A 94 2.84 -8.73 -14.65
C LEU A 94 2.28 -9.74 -13.64
N ILE A 95 3.11 -10.16 -12.70
CA ILE A 95 2.69 -11.04 -11.61
C ILE A 95 2.36 -10.17 -10.40
N THR A 96 1.17 -10.35 -9.82
CA THR A 96 0.77 -9.71 -8.58
C THR A 96 0.69 -10.72 -7.45
N ASN A 97 1.19 -10.34 -6.29
CA ASN A 97 0.94 -11.05 -5.05
C ASN A 97 -0.23 -10.38 -4.33
N GLN A 98 -1.22 -11.18 -3.95
CA GLN A 98 -2.45 -10.70 -3.31
C GLN A 98 -2.65 -11.42 -1.98
N ARG A 99 -3.11 -10.70 -0.98
CA ARG A 99 -3.48 -11.21 0.34
C ARG A 99 -4.83 -10.61 0.72
N ILE A 100 -5.82 -11.48 0.92
CA ILE A 100 -7.19 -11.09 1.24
C ILE A 100 -7.54 -11.67 2.61
N VAL A 101 -8.17 -10.85 3.43
CA VAL A 101 -8.79 -11.25 4.70
C VAL A 101 -10.20 -10.71 4.75
N GLU A 102 -11.17 -11.61 4.85
CA GLU A 102 -12.58 -11.30 5.01
C GLU A 102 -13.07 -11.98 6.28
N THR A 103 -13.54 -11.21 7.22
CA THR A 103 -13.96 -11.74 8.53
C THR A 103 -14.89 -10.80 9.25
N THR A 104 -15.77 -11.38 10.05
CA THR A 104 -16.65 -10.64 10.97
C THR A 104 -16.23 -10.96 12.40
N VAL A 105 -15.91 -9.95 13.20
CA VAL A 105 -15.38 -10.11 14.55
C VAL A 105 -16.03 -9.17 15.54
N ILE A 106 -16.02 -9.56 16.81
CA ILE A 106 -16.42 -8.68 17.91
C ILE A 106 -15.16 -8.28 18.67
N VAL A 107 -15.02 -6.98 18.93
CA VAL A 107 -13.88 -6.42 19.63
C VAL A 107 -14.34 -5.26 20.52
N ASP A 108 -13.72 -5.10 21.69
CA ASP A 108 -14.04 -3.99 22.59
C ASP A 108 -13.34 -2.70 22.16
N ASP A 109 -13.91 -1.56 22.55
CA ASP A 109 -13.37 -0.24 22.24
C ASP A 109 -11.89 -0.10 22.68
N GLY A 110 -11.04 0.31 21.76
CA GLY A 110 -9.60 0.52 21.97
C GLY A 110 -8.73 -0.73 22.08
N GLN A 111 -9.31 -1.93 22.09
CA GLN A 111 -8.55 -3.18 22.13
C GLN A 111 -7.93 -3.53 20.78
N ILE A 112 -6.80 -4.24 20.84
CA ILE A 112 -6.14 -4.78 19.64
C ILE A 112 -6.56 -6.22 19.48
N LEU A 113 -7.13 -6.54 18.34
CA LEU A 113 -7.49 -7.91 17.94
C LEU A 113 -6.62 -8.35 16.77
N VAL A 114 -6.07 -9.57 16.86
CA VAL A 114 -5.40 -10.23 15.73
C VAL A 114 -6.45 -10.89 14.85
N LEU A 115 -6.58 -10.44 13.61
CA LEU A 115 -7.53 -11.00 12.63
C LEU A 115 -7.00 -12.29 12.03
N GLY A 116 -5.70 -12.38 11.86
CA GLY A 116 -5.07 -13.55 11.28
C GLY A 116 -3.58 -13.36 11.05
N GLY A 117 -2.96 -14.40 10.54
CA GLY A 117 -1.54 -14.37 10.21
C GLY A 117 -1.10 -15.58 9.42
N LEU A 118 0.07 -15.48 8.81
CA LEU A 118 0.75 -16.53 8.08
C LEU A 118 2.19 -16.59 8.55
N LEU A 119 2.62 -17.78 8.93
CA LEU A 119 4.02 -18.09 9.14
C LEU A 119 4.44 -19.15 8.14
N GLU A 120 5.33 -18.80 7.23
CA GLU A 120 5.82 -19.69 6.17
C GLU A 120 7.34 -19.80 6.25
N ASP A 121 7.84 -21.03 6.21
CA ASP A 121 9.27 -21.34 6.19
C ASP A 121 9.55 -22.23 4.98
N VAL A 122 10.12 -21.66 3.93
CA VAL A 122 10.43 -22.35 2.69
C VAL A 122 11.91 -22.62 2.60
N LEU A 123 12.29 -23.87 2.51
CA LEU A 123 13.65 -24.30 2.27
C LEU A 123 13.76 -24.81 0.82
N ARG A 124 14.61 -24.16 0.05
CA ARG A 124 14.94 -24.59 -1.32
C ARG A 124 16.38 -25.05 -1.36
N GLU A 125 16.57 -26.32 -1.73
CA GLU A 125 17.89 -26.88 -1.96
C GLU A 125 18.08 -27.09 -3.47
N SER A 126 19.12 -26.53 -4.01
CA SER A 126 19.56 -26.72 -5.39
C SER A 126 20.93 -27.38 -5.40
N GLU A 127 21.03 -28.55 -6.00
CA GLU A 127 22.30 -29.24 -6.22
C GLU A 127 22.62 -29.27 -7.71
N GLN A 128 23.71 -28.62 -8.09
CA GLN A 128 24.27 -28.72 -9.43
C GLN A 128 25.54 -29.60 -9.39
N LYS A 129 25.53 -30.66 -10.15
CA LYS A 129 26.69 -31.57 -10.26
C LYS A 129 27.09 -31.81 -11.71
N VAL A 130 28.39 -31.88 -11.96
CA VAL A 130 28.90 -32.28 -13.26
C VAL A 130 28.62 -33.77 -13.45
N PRO A 131 27.95 -34.20 -14.53
CA PRO A 131 27.71 -35.60 -14.81
C PRO A 131 29.05 -36.39 -14.77
N ILE A 132 29.02 -37.60 -14.20
CA ILE A 132 30.19 -38.50 -14.05
C ILE A 132 31.17 -38.03 -12.96
N LEU A 133 31.71 -36.82 -13.03
CA LEU A 133 32.72 -36.31 -12.11
C LEU A 133 32.15 -36.03 -10.71
N GLY A 134 30.94 -35.53 -10.64
CA GLY A 134 30.22 -35.28 -9.36
C GLY A 134 29.84 -36.56 -8.60
N SER A 135 29.95 -37.75 -9.20
CA SER A 135 29.63 -39.04 -8.58
C SER A 135 30.85 -39.80 -8.06
N ILE A 136 32.04 -39.29 -8.23
CA ILE A 136 33.29 -39.92 -7.76
C ILE A 136 33.40 -39.78 -6.25
N PRO A 137 33.58 -40.86 -5.47
CA PRO A 137 33.83 -40.78 -4.05
C PRO A 137 35.07 -39.91 -3.76
N VAL A 138 34.98 -39.04 -2.75
CA VAL A 138 36.03 -38.11 -2.29
C VAL A 138 36.24 -36.91 -3.22
N LEU A 139 36.42 -37.11 -4.56
CA LEU A 139 36.65 -36.01 -5.51
C LEU A 139 35.38 -35.33 -5.98
N GLY A 140 34.25 -36.00 -5.91
CA GLY A 140 32.97 -35.46 -6.39
C GLY A 140 32.49 -34.22 -5.63
N ALA A 141 33.00 -33.97 -4.43
CA ALA A 141 32.68 -32.74 -3.66
C ALA A 141 33.21 -31.47 -4.35
N LEU A 142 34.31 -31.55 -5.13
CA LEU A 142 34.89 -30.44 -5.91
C LEU A 142 34.05 -30.12 -7.17
N PHE A 143 33.20 -31.06 -7.60
CA PHE A 143 32.37 -30.95 -8.80
C PHE A 143 30.89 -30.86 -8.52
N ARG A 144 30.54 -30.50 -7.29
CA ARG A 144 29.17 -30.23 -6.84
C ARG A 144 29.06 -28.83 -6.25
N SER A 145 28.06 -28.12 -6.65
CA SER A 145 27.65 -26.87 -6.01
C SER A 145 26.29 -27.11 -5.35
N ARG A 146 26.20 -26.82 -4.06
CA ARG A 146 24.94 -26.82 -3.33
C ARG A 146 24.61 -25.42 -2.93
N ALA A 147 23.43 -24.97 -3.32
CA ALA A 147 22.84 -23.72 -2.86
C ALA A 147 21.61 -24.06 -2.02
N THR A 148 21.61 -23.60 -0.79
CA THR A 148 20.46 -23.68 0.11
C THR A 148 19.91 -22.28 0.31
N ASP A 149 18.67 -22.07 -0.09
CA ASP A 149 17.96 -20.82 0.08
C ASP A 149 16.81 -21.01 1.08
N LYS A 150 16.82 -20.24 2.15
CA LYS A 150 15.83 -20.31 3.20
C LYS A 150 15.09 -18.98 3.28
N VAL A 151 13.80 -19.03 2.95
CA VAL A 151 12.90 -17.88 3.00
C VAL A 151 11.89 -18.08 4.11
N LYS A 152 11.85 -17.11 5.04
CA LYS A 152 10.83 -17.05 6.10
C LYS A 152 9.94 -15.85 5.84
N THR A 153 8.65 -16.11 5.75
CA THR A 153 7.62 -15.09 5.61
C THR A 153 6.74 -15.10 6.85
N ASN A 154 6.60 -13.94 7.48
CA ASN A 154 5.71 -13.76 8.61
C ASN A 154 4.74 -12.61 8.29
N LEU A 155 3.45 -12.90 8.28
CA LEU A 155 2.38 -11.94 8.10
C LEU A 155 1.50 -11.95 9.33
N LEU A 156 1.27 -10.79 9.91
CA LEU A 156 0.32 -10.57 11.00
C LEU A 156 -0.60 -9.43 10.64
N ILE A 157 -1.90 -9.66 10.81
CA ILE A 157 -2.95 -8.67 10.55
C ILE A 157 -3.69 -8.44 11.84
N PHE A 158 -3.75 -7.19 12.28
CA PHE A 158 -4.47 -6.82 13.47
C PHE A 158 -5.24 -5.51 13.27
N ILE A 159 -6.30 -5.36 14.04
CA ILE A 159 -7.16 -4.18 14.03
C ILE A 159 -7.29 -3.61 15.44
N ARG A 160 -7.44 -2.29 15.52
CA ARG A 160 -7.77 -1.58 16.75
C ARG A 160 -8.85 -0.55 16.45
N PRO A 161 -10.11 -0.86 16.73
CA PRO A 161 -11.18 0.12 16.63
C PRO A 161 -11.15 1.09 17.80
N LYS A 162 -11.74 2.27 17.62
CA LYS A 162 -11.95 3.26 18.66
C LYS A 162 -13.27 3.99 18.44
N ILE A 163 -14.13 4.00 19.44
CA ILE A 163 -15.40 4.72 19.40
C ILE A 163 -15.14 6.19 19.79
N LEU A 164 -15.59 7.10 18.93
CA LEU A 164 -15.50 8.54 19.16
C LEU A 164 -16.91 9.09 19.45
N ARG A 165 -17.21 9.39 20.70
CA ARG A 165 -18.55 9.81 21.14
C ARG A 165 -18.75 11.31 21.21
N ASN A 166 -17.66 12.06 21.41
CA ASN A 166 -17.70 13.49 21.65
C ASN A 166 -16.80 14.23 20.65
N ALA A 167 -17.23 15.44 20.27
CA ALA A 167 -16.45 16.30 19.40
C ALA A 167 -15.02 16.58 19.92
N SER A 168 -14.85 16.65 21.24
CA SER A 168 -13.53 16.81 21.87
C SER A 168 -12.62 15.59 21.66
N GLN A 169 -13.17 14.39 21.67
CA GLN A 169 -12.42 13.16 21.39
C GLN A 169 -11.99 13.12 19.91
N ILE A 170 -12.89 13.50 19.01
CA ILE A 170 -12.60 13.57 17.57
C ILE A 170 -11.48 14.57 17.33
N SER A 171 -11.54 15.77 17.89
CA SER A 171 -10.50 16.78 17.73
C SER A 171 -9.15 16.34 18.31
N THR A 172 -9.16 15.66 19.46
CA THR A 172 -7.93 15.14 20.08
C THR A 172 -7.29 14.06 19.20
N GLU A 173 -8.04 13.10 18.71
CA GLU A 173 -7.52 12.04 17.81
C GLU A 173 -7.01 12.61 16.49
N THR A 174 -7.75 13.57 15.92
CA THR A 174 -7.32 14.25 14.70
C THR A 174 -6.01 15.00 14.92
N ASN A 175 -5.89 15.73 16.03
CA ASN A 175 -4.67 16.44 16.37
C ASN A 175 -3.48 15.49 16.58
N GLN A 176 -3.68 14.38 17.29
CA GLN A 176 -2.63 13.37 17.47
C GLN A 176 -2.14 12.79 16.14
N LYS A 177 -3.07 12.39 15.26
CA LYS A 177 -2.71 11.85 13.93
C LYS A 177 -2.01 12.90 13.06
N TYR A 178 -2.50 14.14 13.09
CA TYR A 178 -1.91 15.26 12.37
C TYR A 178 -0.47 15.52 12.82
N ASN A 179 -0.23 15.55 14.13
CA ASN A 179 1.10 15.78 14.69
C ASN A 179 2.06 14.63 14.35
N VAL A 180 1.60 13.38 14.36
CA VAL A 180 2.42 12.23 13.94
C VAL A 180 2.85 12.37 12.48
N ILE A 181 1.93 12.76 11.59
CA ILE A 181 2.24 12.98 10.17
C ILE A 181 3.24 14.12 10.02
N LYS A 182 3.02 15.23 10.75
CA LYS A 182 3.92 16.38 10.76
C LYS A 182 5.33 15.98 11.20
N ASP A 183 5.46 15.25 12.32
CA ASP A 183 6.75 14.81 12.84
C ASP A 183 7.49 13.87 11.87
N ILE A 184 6.76 13.03 11.12
CA ILE A 184 7.35 12.17 10.09
C ILE A 184 7.86 13.04 8.93
N LEU A 185 7.09 14.01 8.48
CA LEU A 185 7.49 14.93 7.41
C LEU A 185 8.71 15.76 7.80
N ASP A 186 8.71 16.31 9.01
CA ASP A 186 9.82 17.11 9.53
C ASP A 186 11.11 16.27 9.62
N LYS A 187 11.03 15.05 10.13
CA LYS A 187 12.18 14.11 10.15
C LYS A 187 12.66 13.71 8.75
N THR A 188 11.74 13.54 7.81
CA THR A 188 12.10 13.21 6.42
C THR A 188 12.80 14.39 5.76
N ASN A 189 12.35 15.61 6.03
CA ASN A 189 12.99 16.84 5.55
C ASN A 189 14.39 17.02 6.17
N GLU A 190 14.58 16.71 7.45
CA GLU A 190 15.89 16.76 8.12
C GLU A 190 16.90 15.74 7.60
N GLN A 191 16.43 14.57 7.16
CA GLN A 191 17.28 13.48 6.62
C GLN A 191 17.53 13.61 5.11
N GLY A 192 16.78 14.47 4.43
CA GLY A 192 16.97 14.76 3.02
C GLY A 192 18.32 15.43 2.77
N ILE A 193 19.07 14.97 1.78
CA ILE A 193 20.27 15.66 1.30
C ILE A 193 19.79 16.96 0.64
N ASN A 194 19.99 18.06 1.31
CA ASN A 194 19.64 19.42 0.83
C ASN A 194 20.53 19.79 -0.37
N LEU A 195 20.21 19.26 -1.56
CA LEU A 195 20.82 19.65 -2.83
C LEU A 195 20.00 20.74 -3.55
N MET A 196 18.86 21.13 -2.99
CA MET A 196 18.00 22.20 -3.52
C MET A 196 17.84 23.32 -2.50
N PRO A 197 17.64 24.58 -2.97
CA PRO A 197 17.37 25.71 -2.09
C PRO A 197 16.13 25.44 -1.22
N ASP A 198 16.14 26.00 -0.03
CA ASP A 198 15.26 25.83 1.13
C ASP A 198 13.74 26.03 0.88
N ASP A 199 13.34 26.40 -0.32
CA ASP A 199 11.95 26.75 -0.68
C ASP A 199 11.08 25.57 -1.11
N SER A 200 11.58 24.33 -1.13
CA SER A 200 10.85 23.17 -1.63
C SER A 200 10.45 22.15 -0.57
N ALA A 201 10.79 22.36 0.70
CA ALA A 201 10.40 21.48 1.78
C ALA A 201 8.91 21.67 2.11
N PHE A 202 8.09 20.68 1.80
CA PHE A 202 6.68 20.69 2.21
C PHE A 202 6.58 20.54 3.72
N THR A 203 6.14 21.58 4.41
CA THR A 203 5.90 21.56 5.86
C THR A 203 4.43 21.79 6.14
N LEU A 204 3.89 21.01 7.09
CA LEU A 204 2.52 21.20 7.56
C LEU A 204 2.50 22.30 8.64
N PRO A 205 1.54 23.26 8.60
CA PRO A 205 1.36 24.23 9.65
C PRO A 205 0.95 23.56 10.98
N PRO A 206 1.02 24.23 12.13
CA PRO A 206 0.44 23.73 13.36
C PRO A 206 -1.05 23.40 13.18
N PHE A 207 -1.56 22.36 13.87
CA PHE A 207 -2.95 21.93 13.72
C PHE A 207 -3.96 23.06 14.03
N GLU A 208 -3.69 23.90 15.01
CA GLU A 208 -4.55 25.02 15.38
C GLU A 208 -4.70 26.03 14.24
N GLU A 209 -3.64 26.26 13.49
CA GLU A 209 -3.64 27.14 12.32
C GLU A 209 -4.30 26.48 11.10
N ALA A 210 -4.04 25.17 10.89
CA ALA A 210 -4.67 24.39 9.83
C ALA A 210 -6.19 24.27 10.00
N ASN A 211 -6.69 24.28 11.23
CA ASN A 211 -8.11 24.13 11.57
C ASN A 211 -8.87 25.46 11.61
N GLN A 212 -8.21 26.61 11.39
CA GLN A 212 -8.90 27.87 11.28
C GLN A 212 -9.68 27.94 9.96
N PRO A 213 -10.92 28.49 9.99
CA PRO A 213 -11.65 28.74 8.76
C PRO A 213 -10.83 29.72 7.90
N ARG A 214 -10.43 29.29 6.71
CA ARG A 214 -9.72 30.16 5.78
C ARG A 214 -10.65 31.32 5.44
N THR A 215 -10.24 32.53 5.76
CA THR A 215 -10.86 33.72 5.23
C THR A 215 -10.80 33.63 3.70
N PRO A 216 -11.93 33.81 2.99
CA PRO A 216 -11.88 33.86 1.54
C PRO A 216 -10.87 34.90 1.12
N LEU A 217 -9.93 34.52 0.23
CA LEU A 217 -8.96 35.47 -0.33
C LEU A 217 -9.72 36.69 -0.89
N THR A 218 -9.41 37.84 -0.42
CA THR A 218 -9.94 39.07 -1.03
C THR A 218 -9.40 39.16 -2.45
N LEU A 219 -10.17 39.71 -3.37
CA LEU A 219 -9.79 39.84 -4.79
C LEU A 219 -8.43 40.56 -4.96
N GLU A 220 -8.04 41.35 -3.99
CA GLU A 220 -6.76 42.07 -3.90
C GLU A 220 -5.57 41.10 -3.64
N GLU A 221 -5.74 40.08 -2.78
CA GLU A 221 -4.73 39.04 -2.53
C GLU A 221 -4.65 38.00 -3.66
N ALA A 222 -5.70 37.84 -4.45
CA ALA A 222 -5.72 36.96 -5.61
C ALA A 222 -5.01 37.57 -6.84
N GLY A 223 -4.54 38.81 -6.78
CA GLY A 223 -3.84 39.51 -7.89
C GLY A 223 -4.75 39.77 -9.11
N LEU A 224 -6.07 39.72 -8.92
CA LEU A 224 -7.04 40.10 -9.93
C LEU A 224 -7.36 41.59 -9.77
N GLU A 225 -6.51 42.43 -10.32
CA GLU A 225 -6.85 43.83 -10.52
C GLU A 225 -8.05 43.90 -11.45
N GLU A 226 -9.09 44.57 -10.98
CA GLU A 226 -10.26 44.94 -11.77
C GLU A 226 -9.77 45.80 -12.92
N GLN A 227 -9.69 45.24 -14.12
CA GLN A 227 -9.57 46.05 -15.34
C GLN A 227 -10.86 46.84 -15.49
N THR A 228 -10.91 48.00 -14.91
CA THR A 228 -11.95 48.98 -15.21
C THR A 228 -11.85 49.33 -16.67
N GLU A 229 -12.81 48.86 -17.41
CA GLU A 229 -13.15 49.22 -18.78
C GLU A 229 -13.41 50.71 -18.85
N ASN A 230 -12.43 51.46 -19.38
CA ASN A 230 -12.66 52.83 -19.81
C ASN A 230 -13.08 52.79 -21.28
N ASN A 231 -14.35 53.06 -21.50
CA ASN A 231 -14.92 53.41 -22.78
C ASN A 231 -15.20 54.94 -22.82
#